data_9ffc297d58aa2d7d7a2b384dcd02b1fd
#
_entry.id   9ffc297d58aa2d7d7a2b384dcd02b1fd
#
_cell.length_a   1.000
_cell.length_b   1.000
_cell.length_c   1.000
_cell.angle_alpha   90.00
_cell.angle_beta   90.00
_cell.angle_gamma   90.00
#
_symmetry.space_group_name_H-M   'P 1'
#
loop_
_entity.id
_entity.type
_entity.pdbx_description
1 polymer ?
#
loop_
_entity_poly.entity_id
_entity_poly.type
_entity_poly.pdbx_seq_one_letter_code
_entity_poly.pdbx_strand_id
1 'polypeptide(L)'
;RKETREMLDDLTTRDQRTMQAVLTLVITADTKQQLDTDTEKIRSLSGRCQLAVLKYQQIDGLNTVLPIGTRKINAFRTLTTESLAVFMPFKVQEIMDRGGIYFGENAISHNLIMCNKANLLNQSSFRLGVPGSGKSFSVKEEIVFLILNTDDDILIADPEGEYAPLIEAMDGVGSVIRVAAGGKDRLNAMYMVDGYGENNPIVVKSQFIMSLVERIDPKGVGPQHNSIIDRCTGDLYEEAEQNDTVPTLAALREKLMEQPEAEAREIALALELFTTGSLDIFGHDSTVDLDKRVVVFDIHGLGEQLKPIGHLVITDTMLNRVTLNWKKGRRTHVFIDEFHVMFENEFSAAFFNSAWRQFRKRNAYPTAITQNVEYLLDSVQASTMLSNSEFIVMLNQAAGDREKLAHLLNISEEQTSYITNADAGCGLIKYGSALVPFVNRFPHNTELYRLMTTRPGEGCFSGGRA
;
A
#
# COMPACT_ATOMS: atom_id res chain seq x y z
N ARG A 1 12.93 -40.43 -45.95
CA ARG A 1 14.37 -40.70 -45.75
C ARG A 1 15.19 -39.47 -45.27
N LYS A 2 14.90 -38.28 -45.78
CA LYS A 2 15.60 -37.05 -45.33
C LYS A 2 15.21 -36.68 -43.94
N GLU A 3 13.94 -36.62 -43.62
CA GLU A 3 13.40 -36.32 -42.28
C GLU A 3 13.85 -37.35 -41.20
N THR A 4 13.94 -38.63 -41.60
CA THR A 4 14.42 -39.68 -40.66
C THR A 4 15.90 -39.53 -40.34
N ARG A 5 16.70 -39.05 -41.30
CA ARG A 5 18.12 -38.74 -41.07
C ARG A 5 18.31 -37.51 -40.21
N GLU A 6 17.55 -36.45 -40.45
CA GLU A 6 17.58 -35.23 -39.67
C GLU A 6 17.18 -35.56 -38.20
N MET A 7 16.11 -36.34 -37.97
CA MET A 7 15.72 -36.78 -36.63
C MET A 7 16.80 -37.65 -35.95
N LEU A 8 17.49 -38.54 -36.71
CA LEU A 8 18.56 -39.33 -36.16
C LEU A 8 19.76 -38.48 -35.80
N ASP A 9 20.09 -37.49 -36.58
CA ASP A 9 21.15 -36.53 -36.34
C ASP A 9 20.88 -35.69 -35.07
N ASP A 10 19.65 -35.19 -34.95
CA ASP A 10 19.19 -34.48 -33.77
C ASP A 10 19.33 -35.32 -32.47
N LEU A 11 19.00 -36.60 -32.53
CA LEU A 11 19.10 -37.50 -31.37
C LEU A 11 20.53 -37.88 -31.01
N THR A 12 21.45 -37.93 -32.01
CA THR A 12 22.83 -38.38 -31.80
C THR A 12 23.80 -37.24 -31.56
N THR A 13 23.56 -36.05 -32.15
CA THR A 13 24.50 -34.92 -32.10
C THR A 13 24.04 -33.77 -31.22
N ARG A 14 22.71 -33.61 -31.02
CA ARG A 14 22.12 -32.49 -30.27
C ARG A 14 21.53 -32.86 -28.90
N ASP A 15 21.85 -34.05 -28.39
CA ASP A 15 21.33 -34.56 -27.10
C ASP A 15 19.80 -34.48 -26.93
N GLN A 16 19.09 -34.55 -28.06
CA GLN A 16 17.62 -34.58 -28.06
C GLN A 16 17.11 -35.96 -27.60
N ARG A 17 15.99 -35.97 -26.90
CA ARG A 17 15.29 -37.20 -26.49
C ARG A 17 13.93 -37.27 -27.19
N THR A 18 13.48 -38.49 -27.47
CA THR A 18 12.12 -38.68 -28.01
C THR A 18 11.12 -38.92 -26.89
N MET A 19 9.99 -38.24 -26.99
CA MET A 19 8.87 -38.40 -26.09
C MET A 19 7.59 -38.69 -26.88
N GLN A 20 6.71 -39.50 -26.32
CA GLN A 20 5.40 -39.76 -26.89
C GLN A 20 4.36 -38.86 -26.22
N ALA A 21 3.76 -37.97 -26.98
CA ALA A 21 2.78 -37.01 -26.51
C ALA A 21 1.39 -37.34 -27.04
N VAL A 22 0.35 -37.09 -26.24
CA VAL A 22 -1.05 -37.11 -26.61
C VAL A 22 -1.65 -35.77 -26.21
N LEU A 23 -2.25 -35.06 -27.17
CA LEU A 23 -3.05 -33.85 -26.89
C LEU A 23 -4.52 -34.23 -26.96
N THR A 24 -5.23 -34.07 -25.85
CA THR A 24 -6.67 -34.34 -25.76
C THR A 24 -7.37 -33.07 -25.30
N LEU A 25 -8.46 -32.68 -26.00
CA LEU A 25 -9.28 -31.52 -25.68
C LEU A 25 -10.67 -32.00 -25.31
N VAL A 26 -11.26 -31.44 -24.23
CA VAL A 26 -12.65 -31.64 -23.84
C VAL A 26 -13.44 -30.36 -24.10
N ILE A 27 -14.55 -30.50 -24.77
CA ILE A 27 -15.50 -29.41 -25.04
C ILE A 27 -16.79 -29.77 -24.31
N THR A 28 -17.33 -28.81 -23.57
CA THR A 28 -18.63 -28.95 -22.88
C THR A 28 -19.57 -27.85 -23.36
N ALA A 29 -20.85 -28.17 -23.48
CA ALA A 29 -21.90 -27.20 -23.84
C ALA A 29 -23.24 -27.62 -23.22
N ASP A 30 -24.13 -26.66 -23.02
CA ASP A 30 -25.45 -26.89 -22.43
C ASP A 30 -26.40 -27.61 -23.40
N THR A 31 -26.18 -27.48 -24.72
CA THR A 31 -26.99 -28.12 -25.75
C THR A 31 -26.13 -28.86 -26.76
N LYS A 32 -26.68 -29.91 -27.35
CA LYS A 32 -26.00 -30.67 -28.40
C LYS A 32 -25.68 -29.81 -29.61
N GLN A 33 -26.58 -28.92 -30.01
CA GLN A 33 -26.36 -28.03 -31.15
C GLN A 33 -25.18 -27.09 -30.92
N GLN A 34 -25.06 -26.54 -29.72
CA GLN A 34 -23.90 -25.70 -29.32
C GLN A 34 -22.62 -26.52 -29.33
N LEU A 35 -22.65 -27.74 -28.77
CA LEU A 35 -21.49 -28.63 -28.74
C LEU A 35 -20.98 -28.96 -30.16
N ASP A 36 -21.90 -29.28 -31.08
CA ASP A 36 -21.53 -29.57 -32.47
C ASP A 36 -20.92 -28.35 -33.15
N THR A 37 -21.49 -27.14 -32.92
CA THR A 37 -20.98 -25.88 -33.45
C THR A 37 -19.58 -25.56 -32.93
N ASP A 38 -19.36 -25.69 -31.64
CA ASP A 38 -18.06 -25.36 -31.00
C ASP A 38 -17.01 -26.41 -31.39
N THR A 39 -17.40 -27.68 -31.56
CA THR A 39 -16.51 -28.74 -32.08
C THR A 39 -16.00 -28.41 -33.49
N GLU A 40 -16.90 -28.02 -34.39
CA GLU A 40 -16.50 -27.63 -35.75
C GLU A 40 -15.65 -26.36 -35.78
N LYS A 41 -15.93 -25.39 -34.94
CA LYS A 41 -15.07 -24.20 -34.80
C LYS A 41 -13.64 -24.58 -34.40
N ILE A 42 -13.50 -25.41 -33.34
CA ILE A 42 -12.17 -25.82 -32.85
C ILE A 42 -11.43 -26.63 -33.94
N ARG A 43 -12.13 -27.52 -34.63
CA ARG A 43 -11.55 -28.27 -35.73
C ARG A 43 -11.09 -27.36 -36.88
N SER A 44 -11.86 -26.34 -37.21
CA SER A 44 -11.48 -25.37 -38.25
C SER A 44 -10.27 -24.51 -37.82
N LEU A 45 -10.19 -24.12 -36.56
CA LEU A 45 -9.06 -23.34 -36.02
C LEU A 45 -7.80 -24.17 -35.90
N SER A 46 -7.92 -25.50 -35.68
CA SER A 46 -6.75 -26.37 -35.51
C SER A 46 -5.91 -26.57 -36.77
N GLY A 47 -6.45 -26.24 -37.92
CA GLY A 47 -5.76 -26.23 -39.21
C GLY A 47 -4.84 -27.43 -39.43
N ARG A 48 -3.51 -27.22 -39.39
CA ARG A 48 -2.50 -28.25 -39.64
C ARG A 48 -2.41 -29.32 -38.52
N CYS A 49 -2.95 -29.07 -37.32
CA CYS A 49 -2.88 -30.00 -36.18
C CYS A 49 -3.79 -31.22 -36.36
N GLN A 50 -4.71 -31.22 -37.30
CA GLN A 50 -5.59 -32.35 -37.66
C GLN A 50 -6.27 -32.99 -36.46
N LEU A 51 -6.98 -32.21 -35.62
CA LEU A 51 -7.74 -32.73 -34.52
C LEU A 51 -8.89 -33.64 -34.99
N ALA A 52 -8.98 -34.82 -34.43
CA ALA A 52 -10.02 -35.80 -34.72
C ALA A 52 -10.96 -35.94 -33.52
N VAL A 53 -12.27 -36.04 -33.82
CA VAL A 53 -13.26 -36.33 -32.77
C VAL A 53 -13.13 -37.80 -32.38
N LEU A 54 -13.05 -38.10 -31.09
CA LEU A 54 -13.04 -39.47 -30.58
C LEU A 54 -14.41 -40.09 -30.77
N LYS A 55 -14.50 -41.11 -31.64
CA LYS A 55 -15.73 -41.88 -31.84
C LYS A 55 -15.67 -43.16 -31.03
N TYR A 56 -16.71 -43.40 -30.22
CA TYR A 56 -16.84 -44.60 -29.33
C TYR A 56 -15.73 -44.73 -28.27
N GLN A 57 -14.95 -43.69 -28.04
CA GLN A 57 -13.86 -43.63 -27.04
C GLN A 57 -14.02 -42.40 -26.12
N GLN A 58 -15.22 -41.87 -25.98
CA GLN A 58 -15.44 -40.62 -25.23
C GLN A 58 -15.10 -40.78 -23.74
N ILE A 59 -15.43 -41.95 -23.15
CA ILE A 59 -15.10 -42.26 -21.75
C ILE A 59 -13.59 -42.35 -21.55
N ASP A 60 -12.87 -42.98 -22.48
CA ASP A 60 -11.43 -43.12 -22.41
C ASP A 60 -10.76 -41.74 -22.63
N GLY A 61 -11.32 -40.89 -23.49
CA GLY A 61 -10.94 -39.51 -23.68
C GLY A 61 -11.09 -38.69 -22.39
N LEU A 62 -12.27 -38.78 -21.76
CA LEU A 62 -12.54 -38.09 -20.50
C LEU A 62 -11.56 -38.51 -19.40
N ASN A 63 -11.34 -39.84 -19.22
CA ASN A 63 -10.38 -40.33 -18.24
C ASN A 63 -8.92 -39.87 -18.52
N THR A 64 -8.58 -39.66 -19.77
CA THR A 64 -7.25 -39.16 -20.15
C THR A 64 -7.07 -37.69 -19.81
N VAL A 65 -8.14 -36.89 -19.89
CA VAL A 65 -8.08 -35.43 -19.61
C VAL A 65 -8.20 -35.10 -18.12
N LEU A 66 -8.91 -35.92 -17.36
CA LEU A 66 -9.06 -35.74 -15.92
C LEU A 66 -7.67 -35.83 -15.22
N PRO A 67 -7.40 -35.00 -14.18
CA PRO A 67 -6.12 -34.99 -13.47
C PRO A 67 -5.94 -36.19 -12.52
N ILE A 68 -6.29 -37.41 -13.00
CA ILE A 68 -6.21 -38.65 -12.25
C ILE A 68 -4.99 -39.52 -12.62
N GLY A 69 -4.12 -39.00 -13.48
CA GLY A 69 -2.87 -39.68 -13.86
C GLY A 69 -3.05 -40.90 -14.77
N THR A 70 -4.26 -41.13 -15.32
CA THR A 70 -4.52 -42.24 -16.24
C THR A 70 -4.57 -41.79 -17.68
N ARG A 71 -3.94 -42.55 -18.58
CA ARG A 71 -4.01 -42.34 -20.02
C ARG A 71 -4.63 -43.58 -20.68
N LYS A 72 -5.79 -43.39 -21.31
CA LYS A 72 -6.54 -44.44 -21.99
C LYS A 72 -6.47 -44.32 -23.52
N ILE A 73 -6.14 -43.13 -24.05
CA ILE A 73 -6.07 -42.92 -25.50
C ILE A 73 -4.66 -43.18 -26.00
N ASN A 74 -4.54 -43.90 -27.12
CA ASN A 74 -3.28 -44.28 -27.73
C ASN A 74 -2.94 -43.52 -29.03
N ALA A 75 -3.45 -42.29 -29.19
CA ALA A 75 -3.16 -41.41 -30.31
C ALA A 75 -1.81 -40.69 -30.12
N PHE A 76 -0.71 -41.43 -30.16
CA PHE A 76 0.63 -40.90 -29.91
C PHE A 76 1.18 -40.08 -31.07
N ARG A 77 1.88 -39.02 -30.70
CA ARG A 77 2.83 -38.32 -31.56
C ARG A 77 4.21 -38.37 -30.92
N THR A 78 5.20 -38.76 -31.71
CA THR A 78 6.60 -38.72 -31.28
C THR A 78 7.12 -37.30 -31.46
N LEU A 79 7.55 -36.68 -30.39
CA LEU A 79 8.13 -35.33 -30.36
C LEU A 79 9.55 -35.42 -29.82
N THR A 80 10.46 -34.56 -30.32
CA THR A 80 11.76 -34.33 -29.71
C THR A 80 11.61 -33.43 -28.48
N THR A 81 12.63 -33.36 -27.63
CA THR A 81 12.64 -32.47 -26.46
C THR A 81 12.44 -31.01 -26.88
N GLU A 82 13.05 -30.57 -27.99
CA GLU A 82 12.90 -29.24 -28.55
C GLU A 82 11.48 -28.97 -29.01
N SER A 83 10.87 -29.92 -29.74
CA SER A 83 9.46 -29.80 -30.16
C SER A 83 8.48 -29.78 -28.97
N LEU A 84 8.80 -30.51 -27.90
CA LEU A 84 7.98 -30.52 -26.69
C LEU A 84 8.11 -29.23 -25.88
N ALA A 85 9.28 -28.59 -25.93
CA ALA A 85 9.51 -27.32 -25.23
C ALA A 85 8.56 -26.20 -25.67
N VAL A 86 8.08 -26.24 -26.93
CA VAL A 86 7.07 -25.28 -27.45
C VAL A 86 5.74 -25.37 -26.68
N PHE A 87 5.43 -26.53 -26.08
CA PHE A 87 4.21 -26.70 -25.26
C PHE A 87 4.36 -26.24 -23.83
N MET A 88 5.57 -25.81 -23.40
CA MET A 88 5.71 -25.20 -22.07
C MET A 88 4.93 -23.89 -22.06
N PRO A 89 3.96 -23.76 -21.14
CA PRO A 89 3.12 -22.55 -21.08
C PRO A 89 3.91 -21.44 -20.41
N PHE A 90 4.85 -20.82 -21.14
CA PHE A 90 5.44 -19.57 -20.70
C PHE A 90 4.34 -18.53 -20.65
N LYS A 91 3.83 -18.27 -19.46
CA LYS A 91 2.80 -17.29 -19.24
C LYS A 91 3.38 -16.12 -18.46
N VAL A 92 3.23 -14.93 -19.02
CA VAL A 92 3.51 -13.69 -18.30
C VAL A 92 2.43 -13.51 -17.22
N GLN A 93 2.85 -13.17 -16.03
CA GLN A 93 1.89 -12.81 -14.98
C GLN A 93 1.21 -11.49 -15.33
N GLU A 94 -0.10 -11.45 -15.24
CA GLU A 94 -0.92 -10.28 -15.54
C GLU A 94 -1.75 -9.89 -14.32
N ILE A 95 -2.00 -8.58 -14.16
CA ILE A 95 -2.88 -8.04 -13.13
C ILE A 95 -3.94 -7.20 -13.83
N MET A 96 -5.14 -7.72 -13.95
CA MET A 96 -6.27 -7.08 -14.63
C MET A 96 -7.53 -7.24 -13.80
N ASP A 97 -7.63 -6.50 -12.72
CA ASP A 97 -8.80 -6.55 -11.85
C ASP A 97 -9.96 -5.73 -12.40
N ARG A 98 -11.15 -6.29 -12.33
CA ARG A 98 -12.37 -5.56 -12.64
C ARG A 98 -12.62 -4.46 -11.60
N GLY A 99 -12.81 -3.22 -12.05
CA GLY A 99 -12.96 -2.05 -11.17
C GLY A 99 -11.65 -1.66 -10.48
N GLY A 100 -10.51 -2.13 -11.01
CA GLY A 100 -9.19 -1.69 -10.57
C GLY A 100 -8.84 -0.30 -11.09
N ILE A 101 -7.88 0.34 -10.45
CA ILE A 101 -7.24 1.57 -10.92
C ILE A 101 -5.95 1.23 -11.66
N TYR A 102 -5.54 2.13 -12.55
CA TYR A 102 -4.35 1.97 -13.38
C TYR A 102 -3.06 2.20 -12.60
N PHE A 103 -2.06 1.34 -12.82
CA PHE A 103 -0.73 1.42 -12.20
C PHE A 103 0.42 1.39 -13.22
N GLY A 104 0.13 1.35 -14.52
CA GLY A 104 1.12 1.28 -15.58
C GLY A 104 0.85 0.13 -16.55
N GLU A 105 1.86 -0.19 -17.33
CA GLU A 105 1.86 -1.30 -18.30
C GLU A 105 2.86 -2.37 -17.83
N ASN A 106 2.51 -3.63 -18.04
CA ASN A 106 3.42 -4.74 -17.81
C ASN A 106 4.64 -4.61 -18.73
N ALA A 107 5.84 -4.57 -18.17
CA ALA A 107 7.07 -4.36 -18.93
C ALA A 107 7.38 -5.50 -19.95
N ILE A 108 6.73 -6.66 -19.82
CA ILE A 108 6.95 -7.83 -20.67
C ILE A 108 5.87 -7.96 -21.73
N SER A 109 4.59 -7.92 -21.34
CA SER A 109 3.45 -8.12 -22.24
C SER A 109 2.89 -6.84 -22.83
N HIS A 110 3.22 -5.69 -22.27
CA HIS A 110 2.67 -4.36 -22.59
C HIS A 110 1.16 -4.23 -22.34
N ASN A 111 0.56 -5.16 -21.59
CA ASN A 111 -0.82 -5.06 -21.18
C ASN A 111 -0.94 -4.09 -19.99
N LEU A 112 -2.13 -3.46 -19.84
CA LEU A 112 -2.42 -2.57 -18.72
C LEU A 112 -2.38 -3.34 -17.40
N ILE A 113 -1.87 -2.70 -16.36
CA ILE A 113 -1.93 -3.19 -14.98
C ILE A 113 -3.04 -2.44 -14.27
N MET A 114 -4.08 -3.19 -13.90
CA MET A 114 -5.25 -2.68 -13.19
C MET A 114 -5.39 -3.41 -11.85
N CYS A 115 -5.19 -2.69 -10.75
CA CYS A 115 -5.21 -3.28 -9.40
C CYS A 115 -6.40 -2.77 -8.59
N ASN A 116 -7.08 -3.67 -7.90
CA ASN A 116 -8.13 -3.34 -6.94
C ASN A 116 -7.75 -3.87 -5.55
N LYS A 117 -7.28 -2.99 -4.67
CA LYS A 117 -6.86 -3.37 -3.30
C LYS A 117 -7.96 -4.09 -2.51
N ALA A 118 -9.24 -3.87 -2.84
CA ALA A 118 -10.36 -4.55 -2.20
C ALA A 118 -10.37 -6.07 -2.43
N ASN A 119 -9.71 -6.56 -3.48
CA ASN A 119 -9.62 -7.98 -3.79
C ASN A 119 -8.53 -8.70 -2.97
N LEU A 120 -7.68 -7.96 -2.27
CA LEU A 120 -6.61 -8.52 -1.45
C LEU A 120 -7.10 -8.89 -0.05
N LEU A 121 -6.49 -9.90 0.55
CA LEU A 121 -6.76 -10.28 1.95
C LEU A 121 -6.22 -9.23 2.93
N ASN A 122 -5.09 -8.62 2.58
CA ASN A 122 -4.50 -7.51 3.31
C ASN A 122 -4.38 -6.28 2.39
N GLN A 123 -5.21 -5.28 2.63
CA GLN A 123 -5.29 -4.06 1.83
C GLN A 123 -4.18 -3.03 2.15
N SER A 124 -3.30 -3.34 3.10
CA SER A 124 -2.14 -2.51 3.41
C SER A 124 -1.16 -2.49 2.24
N SER A 125 -0.59 -1.35 1.95
CA SER A 125 0.31 -1.18 0.82
C SER A 125 1.57 -0.37 1.15
N PHE A 126 2.62 -0.58 0.35
CA PHE A 126 3.88 0.13 0.45
C PHE A 126 4.31 0.71 -0.90
N ARG A 127 4.89 1.92 -0.86
CA ARG A 127 5.59 2.59 -1.95
C ARG A 127 7.04 2.78 -1.56
N LEU A 128 7.93 2.04 -2.20
CA LEU A 128 9.35 2.03 -1.90
C LEU A 128 10.16 2.57 -3.08
N GLY A 129 11.13 3.43 -2.83
CA GLY A 129 11.99 3.95 -3.88
C GLY A 129 12.90 5.07 -3.41
N VAL A 130 14.08 5.14 -4.01
CA VAL A 130 15.05 6.23 -3.76
C VAL A 130 14.50 7.59 -4.23
N PRO A 131 15.04 8.71 -3.75
CA PRO A 131 14.70 10.03 -4.28
C PRO A 131 14.81 10.10 -5.80
N GLY A 132 13.85 10.74 -6.46
CA GLY A 132 13.82 10.87 -7.92
C GLY A 132 13.33 9.65 -8.70
N SER A 133 13.00 8.53 -8.06
CA SER A 133 12.46 7.33 -8.71
C SER A 133 11.01 7.47 -9.21
N GLY A 134 10.32 8.57 -8.88
CA GLY A 134 8.91 8.80 -9.22
C GLY A 134 7.91 8.34 -8.16
N LYS A 135 8.35 8.11 -6.93
CA LYS A 135 7.54 7.64 -5.79
C LYS A 135 6.33 8.56 -5.55
N SER A 136 6.55 9.83 -5.24
CA SER A 136 5.48 10.81 -4.95
C SER A 136 4.56 11.02 -6.16
N PHE A 137 5.12 10.99 -7.38
CA PHE A 137 4.34 11.07 -8.61
C PHE A 137 3.36 9.89 -8.72
N SER A 138 3.82 8.65 -8.51
CA SER A 138 2.98 7.46 -8.60
C SER A 138 1.88 7.42 -7.54
N VAL A 139 2.13 8.00 -6.35
CA VAL A 139 1.12 8.14 -5.28
C VAL A 139 0.08 9.19 -5.65
N LYS A 140 0.50 10.35 -6.17
CA LYS A 140 -0.41 11.40 -6.64
C LYS A 140 -1.31 10.89 -7.77
N GLU A 141 -0.76 10.11 -8.69
CA GLU A 141 -1.51 9.46 -9.75
C GLU A 141 -2.57 8.48 -9.18
N GLU A 142 -2.20 7.64 -8.21
CA GLU A 142 -3.15 6.77 -7.51
C GLU A 142 -4.27 7.58 -6.85
N ILE A 143 -3.94 8.68 -6.16
CA ILE A 143 -4.91 9.57 -5.52
C ILE A 143 -5.89 10.15 -6.55
N VAL A 144 -5.40 10.64 -7.69
CA VAL A 144 -6.24 11.15 -8.77
C VAL A 144 -7.19 10.08 -9.28
N PHE A 145 -6.70 8.88 -9.54
CA PHE A 145 -7.56 7.78 -10.00
C PHE A 145 -8.58 7.35 -8.95
N LEU A 146 -8.26 7.38 -7.67
CA LEU A 146 -9.21 7.15 -6.59
C LEU A 146 -10.29 8.23 -6.54
N ILE A 147 -9.92 9.49 -6.70
CA ILE A 147 -10.87 10.62 -6.75
C ILE A 147 -11.85 10.45 -7.92
N LEU A 148 -11.37 10.03 -9.08
CA LEU A 148 -12.17 9.92 -10.31
C LEU A 148 -13.03 8.66 -10.37
N ASN A 149 -12.61 7.56 -9.75
CA ASN A 149 -13.25 6.25 -9.94
C ASN A 149 -14.00 5.73 -8.71
N THR A 150 -13.87 6.37 -7.55
CA THR A 150 -14.51 5.93 -6.30
C THR A 150 -15.17 7.10 -5.58
N ASP A 151 -15.99 6.79 -4.57
CA ASP A 151 -16.53 7.76 -3.60
C ASP A 151 -15.84 7.63 -2.23
N ASP A 152 -14.72 6.92 -2.17
CA ASP A 152 -13.97 6.66 -0.95
C ASP A 152 -13.33 7.94 -0.41
N ASP A 153 -13.20 8.06 0.92
CA ASP A 153 -12.49 9.15 1.56
C ASP A 153 -10.96 8.93 1.45
N ILE A 154 -10.20 10.01 1.36
CA ILE A 154 -8.74 9.98 1.21
C ILE A 154 -8.11 10.90 2.24
N LEU A 155 -7.20 10.35 3.06
CA LEU A 155 -6.44 11.07 4.09
C LEU A 155 -4.95 10.98 3.77
N ILE A 156 -4.25 12.11 3.79
CA ILE A 156 -2.84 12.19 3.36
C ILE A 156 -2.03 12.91 4.44
N ALA A 157 -1.02 12.26 5.01
CA ALA A 157 0.01 12.90 5.82
C ALA A 157 1.15 13.34 4.89
N ASP A 158 1.37 14.65 4.79
CA ASP A 158 2.25 15.33 3.85
C ASP A 158 3.36 16.11 4.59
N PRO A 159 4.50 15.48 4.90
CA PRO A 159 5.59 16.13 5.60
C PRO A 159 6.42 17.09 4.72
N GLU A 160 6.31 16.96 3.41
CA GLU A 160 7.10 17.75 2.45
C GLU A 160 6.27 18.81 1.71
N GLY A 161 4.95 18.88 1.93
CA GLY A 161 4.05 19.81 1.25
C GLY A 161 3.86 19.51 -0.24
N GLU A 162 4.07 18.25 -0.64
CA GLU A 162 4.02 17.86 -2.05
C GLU A 162 2.62 17.62 -2.58
N TYR A 163 1.66 17.21 -1.74
CA TYR A 163 0.30 16.82 -2.15
C TYR A 163 -0.68 18.01 -2.13
N ALA A 164 -0.43 19.00 -1.28
CA ALA A 164 -1.28 20.17 -1.12
C ALA A 164 -1.61 20.87 -2.46
N PRO A 165 -0.64 21.14 -3.35
CA PRO A 165 -0.89 21.82 -4.62
C PRO A 165 -1.84 21.07 -5.56
N LEU A 166 -1.77 19.73 -5.56
CA LEU A 166 -2.64 18.88 -6.37
C LEU A 166 -4.09 19.00 -5.92
N ILE A 167 -4.33 18.96 -4.61
CA ILE A 167 -5.70 18.99 -4.07
C ILE A 167 -6.30 20.40 -4.13
N GLU A 168 -5.50 21.46 -3.95
CA GLU A 168 -5.94 22.85 -4.12
C GLU A 168 -6.34 23.16 -5.57
N ALA A 169 -5.69 22.54 -6.56
CA ALA A 169 -6.07 22.69 -7.96
C ALA A 169 -7.38 21.96 -8.32
N MET A 170 -7.85 21.04 -7.47
CA MET A 170 -9.11 20.31 -7.63
C MET A 170 -10.22 20.96 -6.79
N ASP A 171 -10.72 22.10 -7.24
CA ASP A 171 -11.71 22.91 -6.51
C ASP A 171 -12.88 22.09 -5.95
N GLY A 172 -13.16 22.27 -4.66
CA GLY A 172 -14.27 21.63 -3.95
C GLY A 172 -14.09 20.15 -3.58
N VAL A 173 -13.06 19.46 -4.04
CA VAL A 173 -12.83 18.03 -3.80
C VAL A 173 -12.30 17.75 -2.39
N GLY A 174 -11.41 18.61 -1.88
CA GLY A 174 -10.75 18.37 -0.62
C GLY A 174 -10.41 19.63 0.17
N SER A 175 -9.73 19.44 1.29
CA SER A 175 -9.17 20.50 2.13
C SER A 175 -7.69 20.21 2.43
N VAL A 176 -6.92 21.28 2.55
CA VAL A 176 -5.52 21.24 3.00
C VAL A 176 -5.45 21.92 4.36
N ILE A 177 -5.04 21.15 5.37
CA ILE A 177 -4.84 21.61 6.74
C ILE A 177 -3.34 21.86 6.92
N ARG A 178 -2.96 23.13 7.10
CA ARG A 178 -1.55 23.50 7.27
C ARG A 178 -1.17 23.56 8.73
N VAL A 179 -0.52 22.51 9.18
CA VAL A 179 -0.02 22.36 10.54
C VAL A 179 1.37 22.99 10.62
N ALA A 180 1.45 24.19 11.18
CA ALA A 180 2.71 24.93 11.32
C ALA A 180 2.80 25.55 12.72
N ALA A 181 4.02 25.72 13.22
CA ALA A 181 4.25 26.39 14.51
C ALA A 181 3.65 27.80 14.50
N GLY A 182 2.77 28.12 15.47
CA GLY A 182 2.04 29.38 15.52
C GLY A 182 0.99 29.57 14.41
N GLY A 183 0.59 28.48 13.76
CA GLY A 183 -0.45 28.44 12.72
C GLY A 183 -1.86 28.74 13.25
N LYS A 184 -2.80 28.93 12.32
CA LYS A 184 -4.22 29.18 12.66
C LYS A 184 -5.04 27.89 12.73
N ASP A 185 -4.61 26.86 12.02
CA ASP A 185 -5.29 25.57 11.96
C ASP A 185 -4.94 24.77 13.21
N ARG A 186 -5.94 24.47 14.01
CA ARG A 186 -5.82 23.73 15.26
C ARG A 186 -6.41 22.35 15.13
N LEU A 187 -5.72 21.37 15.71
CA LEU A 187 -6.14 19.97 15.82
C LEU A 187 -6.11 19.54 17.29
N ASN A 188 -7.25 19.21 17.85
CA ASN A 188 -7.31 18.71 19.22
C ASN A 188 -6.74 17.29 19.30
N ALA A 189 -5.54 17.15 19.84
CA ALA A 189 -4.86 15.87 20.00
C ALA A 189 -5.55 14.92 20.99
N MET A 190 -6.44 15.44 21.85
CA MET A 190 -7.23 14.62 22.79
C MET A 190 -8.60 14.24 22.24
N TYR A 191 -8.99 14.73 21.05
CA TYR A 191 -10.28 14.37 20.46
C TYR A 191 -10.38 12.86 20.26
N MET A 192 -11.51 12.28 20.65
CA MET A 192 -11.77 10.85 20.55
C MET A 192 -13.23 10.61 20.17
N VAL A 193 -13.43 9.86 19.09
CA VAL A 193 -14.77 9.50 18.63
C VAL A 193 -15.24 8.22 19.32
N ASP A 194 -16.54 8.03 19.42
CA ASP A 194 -17.11 6.77 19.89
C ASP A 194 -16.63 5.59 19.01
N GLY A 195 -16.13 4.52 19.67
CA GLY A 195 -15.51 3.36 19.01
C GLY A 195 -14.01 3.52 18.70
N TYR A 196 -13.38 4.64 19.06
CA TYR A 196 -11.93 4.78 19.04
C TYR A 196 -11.28 3.70 19.94
N GLY A 197 -10.16 3.11 19.50
CA GLY A 197 -9.43 2.12 20.32
C GLY A 197 -10.17 0.81 20.59
N GLU A 198 -11.29 0.53 19.91
CA GLU A 198 -12.14 -0.65 20.11
C GLU A 198 -12.66 -0.74 21.57
N ASN A 199 -12.17 -1.76 22.34
CA ASN A 199 -12.63 -2.01 23.70
C ASN A 199 -11.87 -1.21 24.77
N ASN A 200 -10.74 -0.58 24.42
CA ASN A 200 -9.85 0.09 25.37
C ASN A 200 -9.43 1.48 24.85
N PRO A 201 -10.35 2.42 24.67
CA PRO A 201 -10.04 3.74 24.10
C PRO A 201 -9.03 4.53 24.92
N ILE A 202 -9.15 4.52 26.25
CA ILE A 202 -8.24 5.22 27.18
C ILE A 202 -6.82 4.69 27.03
N VAL A 203 -6.64 3.36 27.00
CA VAL A 203 -5.30 2.76 26.86
C VAL A 203 -4.62 3.19 25.55
N VAL A 204 -5.36 3.22 24.44
CA VAL A 204 -4.81 3.68 23.15
C VAL A 204 -4.46 5.16 23.19
N LYS A 205 -5.29 5.99 23.85
CA LYS A 205 -5.01 7.42 24.01
C LYS A 205 -3.84 7.65 24.96
N SER A 206 -3.73 6.91 26.06
CA SER A 206 -2.58 6.95 26.98
C SER A 206 -1.29 6.59 26.25
N GLN A 207 -1.28 5.55 25.41
CA GLN A 207 -0.13 5.19 24.57
C GLN A 207 0.25 6.31 23.60
N PHE A 208 -0.72 6.99 23.02
CA PHE A 208 -0.49 8.17 22.18
C PHE A 208 0.18 9.30 22.97
N ILE A 209 -0.31 9.63 24.18
CA ILE A 209 0.30 10.65 25.05
C ILE A 209 1.73 10.26 25.45
N MET A 210 1.96 9.00 25.83
CA MET A 210 3.30 8.46 26.10
C MET A 210 4.23 8.66 24.92
N SER A 211 3.75 8.42 23.70
CA SER A 211 4.52 8.65 22.45
C SER A 211 4.89 10.11 22.24
N LEU A 212 3.99 11.04 22.59
CA LEU A 212 4.28 12.49 22.52
C LEU A 212 5.36 12.90 23.53
N VAL A 213 5.23 12.43 24.77
CA VAL A 213 6.20 12.76 25.84
C VAL A 213 7.57 12.16 25.53
N GLU A 214 7.64 10.91 25.06
CA GLU A 214 8.89 10.24 24.66
C GLU A 214 9.65 11.03 23.59
N ARG A 215 8.93 11.64 22.64
CA ARG A 215 9.55 12.44 21.58
C ARG A 215 10.16 13.76 22.05
N ILE A 216 9.69 14.29 23.17
CA ILE A 216 10.13 15.57 23.71
C ILE A 216 11.20 15.38 24.77
N ASP A 217 11.04 14.40 25.65
CA ASP A 217 11.98 14.14 26.73
C ASP A 217 13.08 13.14 26.32
N PRO A 218 14.33 13.58 26.19
CA PRO A 218 15.46 12.69 25.86
C PRO A 218 15.70 11.56 26.86
N LYS A 219 15.17 11.69 28.10
CA LYS A 219 15.26 10.63 29.14
C LYS A 219 14.25 9.51 28.91
N GLY A 220 13.25 9.74 28.05
CA GLY A 220 12.17 8.82 27.74
C GLY A 220 11.13 8.71 28.86
N VAL A 221 10.19 7.79 28.67
CA VAL A 221 9.03 7.55 29.54
C VAL A 221 9.27 6.33 30.40
N GLY A 222 9.42 6.52 31.75
CA GLY A 222 9.58 5.42 32.71
C GLY A 222 8.24 4.85 33.18
N PRO A 223 8.25 3.74 33.94
CA PRO A 223 7.03 3.11 34.48
C PRO A 223 6.15 4.02 35.34
N GLN A 224 6.74 4.96 36.08
CA GLN A 224 6.00 5.94 36.85
C GLN A 224 5.25 6.92 35.93
N HIS A 225 5.92 7.44 34.93
CA HIS A 225 5.29 8.31 33.92
C HIS A 225 4.10 7.61 33.28
N ASN A 226 4.25 6.34 32.89
CA ASN A 226 3.16 5.56 32.28
C ASN A 226 1.92 5.48 33.17
N SER A 227 2.12 5.16 34.45
CA SER A 227 1.03 5.05 35.45
C SER A 227 0.33 6.39 35.65
N ILE A 228 1.08 7.49 35.72
CA ILE A 228 0.54 8.84 35.91
C ILE A 228 -0.25 9.28 34.67
N ILE A 229 0.31 9.08 33.47
CA ILE A 229 -0.37 9.42 32.21
C ILE A 229 -1.66 8.65 32.06
N ASP A 230 -1.64 7.34 32.32
CA ASP A 230 -2.81 6.48 32.21
C ASP A 230 -3.92 6.92 33.14
N ARG A 231 -3.59 7.13 34.45
CA ARG A 231 -4.53 7.62 35.47
C ARG A 231 -5.11 8.97 35.09
N CYS A 232 -4.26 9.98 34.85
CA CYS A 232 -4.73 11.33 34.55
C CYS A 232 -5.55 11.41 33.24
N THR A 233 -5.20 10.60 32.24
CA THR A 233 -5.97 10.51 31.02
C THR A 233 -7.34 9.90 31.29
N GLY A 234 -7.42 8.79 32.07
CA GLY A 234 -8.68 8.17 32.42
C GLY A 234 -9.60 9.12 33.16
N ASP A 235 -9.10 9.74 34.27
CA ASP A 235 -9.85 10.72 35.06
C ASP A 235 -10.36 11.90 34.20
N LEU A 236 -9.54 12.39 33.27
CA LEU A 236 -9.91 13.52 32.41
C LEU A 236 -11.07 13.16 31.46
N TYR A 237 -11.07 11.95 30.89
CA TYR A 237 -12.19 11.52 30.03
C TYR A 237 -13.48 11.24 30.86
N GLU A 238 -13.36 10.70 32.07
CA GLU A 238 -14.54 10.52 32.96
C GLU A 238 -15.17 11.87 33.32
N GLU A 239 -14.36 12.88 33.66
CA GLU A 239 -14.83 14.23 33.95
C GLU A 239 -15.45 14.90 32.69
N ALA A 240 -14.85 14.70 31.52
CA ALA A 240 -15.35 15.25 30.28
C ALA A 240 -16.69 14.64 29.87
N GLU A 241 -16.88 13.33 30.08
CA GLU A 241 -18.16 12.65 29.84
C GLU A 241 -19.26 13.19 30.77
N GLN A 242 -18.93 13.41 32.05
CA GLN A 242 -19.90 13.99 33.02
C GLN A 242 -20.30 15.42 32.67
N ASN A 243 -19.39 16.20 32.09
CA ASN A 243 -19.59 17.63 31.78
C ASN A 243 -20.00 17.91 30.32
N ASP A 244 -20.14 16.87 29.50
CA ASP A 244 -20.40 16.97 28.07
C ASP A 244 -19.39 17.89 27.34
N THR A 245 -18.10 17.71 27.67
CA THR A 245 -16.99 18.47 27.11
C THR A 245 -16.01 17.57 26.37
N VAL A 246 -15.17 18.16 25.53
CA VAL A 246 -14.08 17.43 24.83
C VAL A 246 -12.77 17.71 25.56
N PRO A 247 -12.02 16.67 26.01
CA PRO A 247 -10.72 16.87 26.62
C PRO A 247 -9.73 17.56 25.69
N THR A 248 -8.78 18.31 26.28
CA THR A 248 -7.66 18.94 25.55
C THR A 248 -6.34 18.63 26.25
N LEU A 249 -5.21 18.78 25.52
CA LEU A 249 -3.88 18.65 26.16
C LEU A 249 -3.66 19.73 27.23
N ALA A 250 -4.27 20.90 27.09
CA ALA A 250 -4.22 21.95 28.09
C ALA A 250 -4.88 21.46 29.40
N ALA A 251 -6.06 20.87 29.32
CA ALA A 251 -6.76 20.30 30.51
C ALA A 251 -5.96 19.11 31.13
N LEU A 252 -5.35 18.26 30.28
CA LEU A 252 -4.48 17.19 30.77
C LEU A 252 -3.26 17.74 31.52
N ARG A 253 -2.64 18.81 31.01
CA ARG A 253 -1.51 19.46 31.68
C ARG A 253 -1.90 20.05 33.05
N GLU A 254 -3.05 20.72 33.15
CA GLU A 254 -3.57 21.24 34.43
C GLU A 254 -3.78 20.08 35.42
N LYS A 255 -4.41 18.99 35.01
CA LYS A 255 -4.63 17.80 35.85
C LYS A 255 -3.31 17.16 36.32
N LEU A 256 -2.28 17.13 35.48
CA LEU A 256 -0.94 16.66 35.86
C LEU A 256 -0.27 17.58 36.89
N MET A 257 -0.47 18.89 36.77
CA MET A 257 0.07 19.85 37.76
C MET A 257 -0.56 19.75 39.14
N GLU A 258 -1.75 19.18 39.25
CA GLU A 258 -2.43 18.93 40.53
C GLU A 258 -1.91 17.67 41.25
N GLN A 259 -1.16 16.80 40.55
CA GLN A 259 -0.65 15.56 41.10
C GLN A 259 0.53 15.82 42.06
N PRO A 260 0.66 15.03 43.15
CA PRO A 260 1.74 15.23 44.13
C PRO A 260 3.12 14.74 43.64
N GLU A 261 3.15 13.84 42.64
CA GLU A 261 4.38 13.21 42.16
C GLU A 261 5.26 14.20 41.36
N ALA A 262 6.57 14.10 41.52
CA ALA A 262 7.53 14.94 40.76
C ALA A 262 7.51 14.63 39.29
N GLU A 263 7.32 13.36 38.92
CA GLU A 263 7.21 12.86 37.57
C GLU A 263 6.00 13.45 36.82
N ALA A 264 4.90 13.71 37.50
CA ALA A 264 3.75 14.40 36.92
C ALA A 264 4.09 15.82 36.47
N ARG A 265 4.93 16.52 37.23
CA ARG A 265 5.45 17.84 36.87
C ARG A 265 6.38 17.80 35.65
N GLU A 266 7.22 16.75 35.54
CA GLU A 266 8.09 16.54 34.37
C GLU A 266 7.23 16.34 33.09
N ILE A 267 6.19 15.52 33.16
CA ILE A 267 5.25 15.32 32.06
C ILE A 267 4.52 16.64 31.74
N ALA A 268 4.03 17.38 32.72
CA ALA A 268 3.34 18.65 32.52
C ALA A 268 4.26 19.69 31.85
N LEU A 269 5.56 19.70 32.19
CA LEU A 269 6.56 20.56 31.53
C LEU A 269 6.81 20.15 30.08
N ALA A 270 6.89 18.86 29.80
CA ALA A 270 7.01 18.37 28.45
C ALA A 270 5.79 18.75 27.59
N LEU A 271 4.58 18.67 28.15
CA LEU A 271 3.34 19.08 27.46
C LEU A 271 3.18 20.60 27.30
N GLU A 272 4.02 21.43 27.94
CA GLU A 272 3.97 22.89 27.79
C GLU A 272 4.19 23.33 26.35
N LEU A 273 5.02 22.59 25.60
CA LEU A 273 5.25 22.81 24.17
C LEU A 273 3.93 22.79 23.36
N PHE A 274 2.97 21.94 23.76
CA PHE A 274 1.69 21.78 23.07
C PHE A 274 0.56 22.67 23.60
N THR A 275 0.75 23.33 24.74
CA THR A 275 -0.33 24.08 25.38
C THR A 275 -0.14 25.57 25.33
N THR A 276 1.10 26.04 25.56
CA THR A 276 1.49 27.46 25.56
C THR A 276 2.75 27.72 24.71
N GLY A 277 3.39 26.66 24.22
CA GLY A 277 4.59 26.73 23.41
C GLY A 277 4.30 26.82 21.88
N SER A 278 5.32 26.51 21.08
CA SER A 278 5.25 26.64 19.60
C SER A 278 4.31 25.67 18.91
N LEU A 279 3.85 24.62 19.59
CA LEU A 279 2.88 23.63 19.11
C LEU A 279 1.50 23.74 19.81
N ASP A 280 1.12 24.92 20.27
CA ASP A 280 -0.18 25.18 20.89
C ASP A 280 -1.38 24.82 19.98
N ILE A 281 -1.12 24.69 18.68
CA ILE A 281 -2.07 24.20 17.68
C ILE A 281 -2.65 22.82 17.99
N PHE A 282 -2.01 22.01 18.82
CA PHE A 282 -2.47 20.68 19.25
C PHE A 282 -3.14 20.65 20.63
N GLY A 283 -3.02 21.75 21.35
CA GLY A 283 -3.43 21.84 22.76
C GLY A 283 -4.88 22.20 23.01
N HIS A 284 -5.59 22.64 21.99
CA HIS A 284 -6.93 23.28 22.08
C HIS A 284 -7.92 22.62 21.13
N ASP A 285 -9.18 23.07 21.20
CA ASP A 285 -10.22 22.57 20.29
C ASP A 285 -9.87 22.76 18.81
N SER A 286 -10.29 21.80 18.00
CA SER A 286 -10.07 21.83 16.54
C SER A 286 -10.83 22.97 15.89
N THR A 287 -10.17 23.71 15.01
CA THR A 287 -10.77 24.79 14.19
C THR A 287 -10.94 24.39 12.73
N VAL A 288 -10.47 23.22 12.33
CA VAL A 288 -10.42 22.75 10.94
C VAL A 288 -11.61 21.86 10.60
N ASP A 289 -12.06 21.94 9.35
CA ASP A 289 -13.09 21.06 8.80
C ASP A 289 -12.44 19.75 8.26
N LEU A 290 -12.69 18.65 8.97
CA LEU A 290 -12.23 17.31 8.59
C LEU A 290 -13.27 16.56 7.75
N ASP A 291 -14.42 17.13 7.43
CA ASP A 291 -15.54 16.41 6.80
C ASP A 291 -15.43 16.31 5.26
N LYS A 292 -14.42 16.94 4.67
CA LYS A 292 -14.14 16.80 3.24
C LYS A 292 -13.72 15.39 2.89
N ARG A 293 -14.04 14.99 1.65
CA ARG A 293 -13.69 13.67 1.11
C ARG A 293 -12.19 13.44 1.03
N VAL A 294 -11.42 14.45 0.63
CA VAL A 294 -9.96 14.41 0.59
C VAL A 294 -9.41 15.40 1.60
N VAL A 295 -8.58 14.93 2.53
CA VAL A 295 -7.94 15.78 3.54
C VAL A 295 -6.43 15.58 3.48
N VAL A 296 -5.71 16.66 3.22
CA VAL A 296 -4.24 16.71 3.27
C VAL A 296 -3.82 17.39 4.56
N PHE A 297 -3.00 16.72 5.35
CA PHE A 297 -2.36 17.28 6.53
C PHE A 297 -0.93 17.66 6.14
N ASP A 298 -0.73 18.92 5.78
CA ASP A 298 0.57 19.49 5.43
C ASP A 298 1.30 19.90 6.70
N ILE A 299 2.36 19.17 7.06
CA ILE A 299 3.23 19.42 8.21
C ILE A 299 4.61 19.95 7.84
N HIS A 300 4.81 20.33 6.59
CA HIS A 300 6.09 20.92 6.15
C HIS A 300 6.50 22.13 7.00
N GLY A 301 5.54 22.93 7.43
CA GLY A 301 5.74 24.12 8.25
C GLY A 301 6.20 23.86 9.69
N LEU A 302 6.23 22.61 10.17
CA LEU A 302 6.70 22.27 11.54
C LEU A 302 8.24 22.26 11.66
N GLY A 303 8.96 22.13 10.56
CA GLY A 303 10.41 21.90 10.59
C GLY A 303 10.80 20.47 11.02
N GLU A 304 12.02 20.05 10.70
CA GLU A 304 12.47 18.66 10.81
C GLU A 304 12.33 18.05 12.23
N GLN A 305 12.62 18.83 13.26
CA GLN A 305 12.58 18.35 14.64
C GLN A 305 11.16 18.06 15.16
N LEU A 306 10.16 18.76 14.64
CA LEU A 306 8.78 18.66 15.09
C LEU A 306 7.89 17.84 14.14
N LYS A 307 8.34 17.52 12.93
CA LYS A 307 7.63 16.65 11.98
C LYS A 307 7.22 15.31 12.60
N PRO A 308 8.07 14.59 13.37
CA PRO A 308 7.67 13.31 13.99
C PRO A 308 6.48 13.45 14.95
N ILE A 309 6.40 14.56 15.68
CA ILE A 309 5.28 14.88 16.58
C ILE A 309 4.03 15.16 15.74
N GLY A 310 4.15 15.95 14.69
CA GLY A 310 3.06 16.18 13.74
C GLY A 310 2.50 14.88 13.17
N HIS A 311 3.36 13.96 12.76
CA HIS A 311 2.96 12.62 12.30
C HIS A 311 2.15 11.84 13.34
N LEU A 312 2.54 11.87 14.61
CA LEU A 312 1.80 11.21 15.69
C LEU A 312 0.38 11.76 15.82
N VAL A 313 0.25 13.10 15.92
CA VAL A 313 -1.07 13.76 16.07
C VAL A 313 -1.94 13.52 14.84
N ILE A 314 -1.38 13.61 13.64
CA ILE A 314 -2.12 13.34 12.39
C ILE A 314 -2.57 11.88 12.33
N THR A 315 -1.71 10.93 12.70
CA THR A 315 -2.08 9.50 12.72
C THR A 315 -3.24 9.24 13.67
N ASP A 316 -3.25 9.85 14.84
CA ASP A 316 -4.37 9.78 15.78
C ASP A 316 -5.64 10.42 15.21
N THR A 317 -5.52 11.58 14.59
CA THR A 317 -6.64 12.27 13.90
C THR A 317 -7.19 11.41 12.75
N MET A 318 -6.32 10.79 11.94
CA MET A 318 -6.73 9.86 10.89
C MET A 318 -7.46 8.63 11.45
N LEU A 319 -7.01 8.10 12.60
CA LEU A 319 -7.66 6.97 13.26
C LEU A 319 -9.09 7.32 13.71
N ASN A 320 -9.29 8.52 14.24
CA ASN A 320 -10.61 9.05 14.55
C ASN A 320 -11.50 9.13 13.31
N ARG A 321 -10.99 9.72 12.21
CA ARG A 321 -11.74 9.86 10.95
C ARG A 321 -12.09 8.51 10.32
N VAL A 322 -11.13 7.58 10.27
CA VAL A 322 -11.36 6.20 9.80
C VAL A 322 -12.43 5.50 10.62
N THR A 323 -12.44 5.71 11.95
CA THR A 323 -13.48 5.13 12.82
C THR A 323 -14.86 5.67 12.50
N LEU A 324 -15.00 6.97 12.29
CA LEU A 324 -16.26 7.59 11.86
C LEU A 324 -16.74 7.08 10.50
N ASN A 325 -15.84 6.99 9.54
CA ASN A 325 -16.15 6.52 8.20
C ASN A 325 -16.60 5.05 8.22
N TRP A 326 -15.89 4.21 8.97
CA TRP A 326 -16.28 2.81 9.13
C TRP A 326 -17.68 2.64 9.70
N LYS A 327 -18.07 3.43 10.71
CA LYS A 327 -19.43 3.44 11.26
C LYS A 327 -20.48 3.88 10.23
N LYS A 328 -20.09 4.76 9.31
CA LYS A 328 -20.94 5.21 8.19
C LYS A 328 -20.93 4.26 6.98
N GLY A 329 -20.20 3.14 7.06
CA GLY A 329 -20.00 2.20 5.95
C GLY A 329 -19.14 2.72 4.81
N ARG A 330 -18.37 3.80 5.04
CA ARG A 330 -17.47 4.41 4.05
C ARG A 330 -16.07 3.79 4.13
N ARG A 331 -15.47 3.57 2.99
CA ARG A 331 -14.06 3.17 2.85
C ARG A 331 -13.16 4.40 2.93
N THR A 332 -11.96 4.21 3.45
CA THR A 332 -10.98 5.28 3.57
C THR A 332 -9.61 4.83 3.07
N HIS A 333 -8.98 5.60 2.18
CA HIS A 333 -7.58 5.42 1.80
C HIS A 333 -6.73 6.35 2.66
N VAL A 334 -5.66 5.81 3.27
CA VAL A 334 -4.77 6.54 4.17
C VAL A 334 -3.36 6.50 3.59
N PHE A 335 -2.83 7.65 3.20
CA PHE A 335 -1.46 7.78 2.68
C PHE A 335 -0.57 8.44 3.72
N ILE A 336 0.53 7.80 4.07
CA ILE A 336 1.49 8.31 5.08
C ILE A 336 2.85 8.37 4.43
N ASP A 337 3.30 9.58 4.12
CA ASP A 337 4.64 9.78 3.57
C ASP A 337 5.68 9.87 4.70
N GLU A 338 6.94 9.60 4.37
CA GLU A 338 8.07 9.46 5.29
C GLU A 338 7.76 8.52 6.48
N PHE A 339 7.08 7.43 6.18
CA PHE A 339 6.57 6.42 7.13
C PHE A 339 7.63 5.91 8.13
N HIS A 340 8.89 5.83 7.73
CA HIS A 340 9.98 5.30 8.55
C HIS A 340 10.19 6.08 9.85
N VAL A 341 9.89 7.38 9.88
CA VAL A 341 10.06 8.26 11.04
C VAL A 341 9.28 7.76 12.27
N MET A 342 8.20 7.02 12.06
CA MET A 342 7.37 6.50 13.14
C MET A 342 8.02 5.35 13.93
N PHE A 343 9.08 4.73 13.41
CA PHE A 343 9.75 3.56 14.00
C PHE A 343 11.06 3.88 14.70
N GLU A 344 11.43 5.15 14.82
CA GLU A 344 12.63 5.57 15.52
C GLU A 344 12.56 5.40 17.05
N ASN A 345 11.36 5.42 17.64
CA ASN A 345 11.12 5.29 19.08
C ASN A 345 10.12 4.18 19.36
N GLU A 346 10.24 3.54 20.54
CA GLU A 346 9.47 2.34 20.90
C GLU A 346 7.98 2.61 21.05
N PHE A 347 7.58 3.66 21.81
CA PHE A 347 6.15 3.98 21.99
C PHE A 347 5.50 4.46 20.71
N SER A 348 6.19 5.29 19.93
CA SER A 348 5.73 5.72 18.60
C SER A 348 5.48 4.52 17.68
N ALA A 349 6.41 3.57 17.64
CA ALA A 349 6.28 2.35 16.84
C ALA A 349 5.12 1.47 17.33
N ALA A 350 4.93 1.34 18.65
CA ALA A 350 3.84 0.58 19.25
C ALA A 350 2.48 1.20 18.96
N PHE A 351 2.34 2.52 19.15
CA PHE A 351 1.12 3.26 18.82
C PHE A 351 0.79 3.12 17.33
N PHE A 352 1.77 3.36 16.47
CA PHE A 352 1.58 3.29 15.03
C PHE A 352 1.18 1.90 14.55
N ASN A 353 1.81 0.85 15.07
CA ASN A 353 1.45 -0.54 14.78
C ASN A 353 0.02 -0.87 15.22
N SER A 354 -0.43 -0.30 16.36
CA SER A 354 -1.82 -0.41 16.82
C SER A 354 -2.78 0.30 15.86
N ALA A 355 -2.48 1.54 15.46
CA ALA A 355 -3.28 2.32 14.51
C ALA A 355 -3.39 1.61 13.14
N TRP A 356 -2.27 1.10 12.62
CA TRP A 356 -2.22 0.36 11.35
C TRP A 356 -3.12 -0.87 11.33
N ARG A 357 -3.11 -1.66 12.42
CA ARG A 357 -4.02 -2.80 12.58
C ARG A 357 -5.49 -2.38 12.63
N GLN A 358 -5.78 -1.25 13.29
CA GLN A 358 -7.14 -0.71 13.38
C GLN A 358 -7.63 -0.18 12.03
N PHE A 359 -6.77 0.48 11.23
CA PHE A 359 -7.11 0.88 9.87
C PHE A 359 -7.63 -0.30 9.05
N ARG A 360 -6.88 -1.41 9.03
CA ARG A 360 -7.28 -2.63 8.32
C ARG A 360 -8.64 -3.18 8.79
N LYS A 361 -8.86 -3.25 10.11
CA LYS A 361 -10.13 -3.75 10.67
C LYS A 361 -11.33 -2.86 10.34
N ARG A 362 -11.09 -1.57 10.07
CA ARG A 362 -12.11 -0.56 9.82
C ARG A 362 -12.27 -0.21 8.34
N ASN A 363 -12.00 -1.17 7.47
CA ASN A 363 -12.14 -0.99 6.01
C ASN A 363 -11.35 0.23 5.48
N ALA A 364 -10.21 0.52 6.10
CA ALA A 364 -9.28 1.51 5.61
C ALA A 364 -8.07 0.85 4.95
N TYR A 365 -7.58 1.46 3.87
CA TYR A 365 -6.50 0.98 3.03
C TYR A 365 -5.27 1.85 3.23
N PRO A 366 -4.41 1.53 4.21
CA PRO A 366 -3.23 2.31 4.48
C PRO A 366 -2.14 2.04 3.46
N THR A 367 -1.48 3.11 3.01
CA THR A 367 -0.34 3.12 2.12
C THR A 367 0.82 3.82 2.81
N ALA A 368 1.87 3.07 3.11
CA ALA A 368 3.12 3.58 3.64
C ALA A 368 4.05 3.98 2.49
N ILE A 369 4.62 5.19 2.57
CA ILE A 369 5.50 5.73 1.55
C ILE A 369 6.84 6.05 2.21
N THR A 370 7.94 5.52 1.68
CA THR A 370 9.27 5.80 2.23
C THR A 370 10.37 5.66 1.18
N GLN A 371 11.41 6.44 1.35
CA GLN A 371 12.67 6.33 0.61
C GLN A 371 13.75 5.59 1.40
N ASN A 372 13.57 5.43 2.71
CA ASN A 372 14.53 4.80 3.62
C ASN A 372 14.10 3.37 3.95
N VAL A 373 14.36 2.47 3.03
CA VAL A 373 13.99 1.05 3.18
C VAL A 373 14.81 0.37 4.27
N GLU A 374 16.07 0.75 4.44
CA GLU A 374 16.97 0.21 5.46
C GLU A 374 16.39 0.39 6.87
N TYR A 375 15.99 1.62 7.24
CA TYR A 375 15.35 1.89 8.52
C TYR A 375 14.05 1.09 8.73
N LEU A 376 13.29 0.90 7.65
CA LEU A 376 12.09 0.07 7.70
C LEU A 376 12.40 -1.39 8.01
N LEU A 377 13.47 -1.94 7.42
CA LEU A 377 13.87 -3.34 7.57
C LEU A 377 14.57 -3.61 8.91
N ASP A 378 15.21 -2.62 9.51
CA ASP A 378 15.86 -2.74 10.81
C ASP A 378 14.83 -2.78 11.97
N SER A 379 13.63 -2.24 11.78
CA SER A 379 12.52 -2.38 12.73
C SER A 379 11.78 -3.69 12.54
N VAL A 380 11.70 -4.53 13.58
CA VAL A 380 10.95 -5.79 13.55
C VAL A 380 9.47 -5.56 13.25
N GLN A 381 8.86 -4.51 13.83
CA GLN A 381 7.46 -4.17 13.58
C GLN A 381 7.25 -3.77 12.12
N ALA A 382 8.05 -2.84 11.61
CA ALA A 382 7.91 -2.34 10.24
C ALA A 382 8.21 -3.42 9.19
N SER A 383 9.24 -4.25 9.40
CA SER A 383 9.56 -5.40 8.55
C SER A 383 8.41 -6.43 8.51
N THR A 384 7.78 -6.68 9.67
CA THR A 384 6.59 -7.55 9.74
C THR A 384 5.40 -6.94 8.99
N MET A 385 5.18 -5.62 9.07
CA MET A 385 4.11 -4.93 8.34
C MET A 385 4.34 -5.04 6.82
N LEU A 386 5.58 -4.84 6.37
CA LEU A 386 5.95 -4.95 4.96
C LEU A 386 5.76 -6.39 4.43
N SER A 387 6.27 -7.40 5.14
CA SER A 387 6.18 -8.80 4.72
C SER A 387 4.75 -9.31 4.64
N ASN A 388 3.87 -8.82 5.52
CA ASN A 388 2.44 -9.16 5.52
C ASN A 388 1.62 -8.37 4.50
N SER A 389 2.20 -7.37 3.82
CA SER A 389 1.49 -6.58 2.84
C SER A 389 1.42 -7.30 1.49
N GLU A 390 0.23 -7.28 0.90
CA GLU A 390 -0.03 -7.92 -0.38
C GLU A 390 0.10 -6.96 -1.56
N PHE A 391 0.18 -5.65 -1.31
CA PHE A 391 0.38 -4.65 -2.35
C PHE A 391 1.65 -3.83 -2.08
N ILE A 392 2.69 -4.05 -2.88
CA ILE A 392 3.97 -3.34 -2.75
C ILE A 392 4.41 -2.87 -4.12
N VAL A 393 4.64 -1.58 -4.28
CA VAL A 393 5.27 -1.02 -5.47
C VAL A 393 6.70 -0.64 -5.13
N MET A 394 7.63 -1.27 -5.80
CA MET A 394 9.06 -1.06 -5.68
C MET A 394 9.55 -0.36 -6.95
N LEU A 395 9.93 0.90 -6.81
CA LEU A 395 10.64 1.66 -7.82
C LEU A 395 12.14 1.41 -7.70
N ASN A 396 12.99 2.25 -8.31
CA ASN A 396 14.43 2.12 -8.19
C ASN A 396 14.88 2.07 -6.72
N GLN A 397 15.75 1.12 -6.36
CA GLN A 397 16.23 0.87 -5.00
C GLN A 397 17.75 1.06 -4.90
N ALA A 398 18.22 1.50 -3.73
CA ALA A 398 19.64 1.49 -3.40
C ALA A 398 20.18 0.05 -3.33
N ALA A 399 21.48 -0.14 -3.57
CA ALA A 399 22.07 -1.47 -3.67
C ALA A 399 21.88 -2.34 -2.40
N GLY A 400 22.09 -1.76 -1.21
CA GLY A 400 21.91 -2.46 0.07
C GLY A 400 20.46 -2.82 0.36
N ASP A 401 19.55 -1.90 0.08
CA ASP A 401 18.10 -2.10 0.29
C ASP A 401 17.55 -3.20 -0.61
N ARG A 402 18.02 -3.26 -1.85
CA ARG A 402 17.61 -4.20 -2.87
C ARG A 402 17.85 -5.65 -2.47
N GLU A 403 19.02 -5.95 -1.92
CA GLU A 403 19.36 -7.29 -1.44
C GLU A 403 18.49 -7.72 -0.25
N LYS A 404 18.30 -6.81 0.73
CA LYS A 404 17.43 -7.04 1.88
C LYS A 404 15.97 -7.28 1.44
N LEU A 405 15.45 -6.46 0.52
CA LEU A 405 14.11 -6.61 -0.04
C LEU A 405 13.94 -7.91 -0.84
N ALA A 406 14.92 -8.27 -1.67
CA ALA A 406 14.88 -9.49 -2.45
C ALA A 406 14.80 -10.73 -1.54
N HIS A 407 15.55 -10.74 -0.45
CA HIS A 407 15.48 -11.80 0.54
C HIS A 407 14.12 -11.85 1.27
N LEU A 408 13.63 -10.69 1.75
CA LEU A 408 12.37 -10.61 2.51
C LEU A 408 11.15 -11.01 1.67
N LEU A 409 11.11 -10.59 0.40
CA LEU A 409 9.95 -10.75 -0.48
C LEU A 409 10.12 -11.92 -1.48
N ASN A 410 11.22 -12.70 -1.39
CA ASN A 410 11.55 -13.80 -2.28
C ASN A 410 11.57 -13.38 -3.77
N ILE A 411 12.25 -12.27 -4.07
CA ILE A 411 12.40 -11.73 -5.43
C ILE A 411 13.60 -12.43 -6.09
N SER A 412 13.45 -12.91 -7.34
CA SER A 412 14.57 -13.53 -8.07
C SER A 412 15.58 -12.49 -8.57
N GLU A 413 16.79 -12.95 -8.98
CA GLU A 413 17.81 -12.06 -9.55
C GLU A 413 17.30 -11.35 -10.82
N GLU A 414 16.57 -12.07 -11.69
CA GLU A 414 15.99 -11.50 -12.90
C GLU A 414 14.97 -10.41 -12.55
N GLN A 415 14.11 -10.66 -11.58
CA GLN A 415 13.13 -9.69 -11.11
C GLN A 415 13.78 -8.48 -10.44
N THR A 416 14.87 -8.70 -9.70
CA THR A 416 15.64 -7.64 -9.04
C THR A 416 16.21 -6.63 -10.05
N SER A 417 16.47 -7.06 -11.30
CA SER A 417 16.95 -6.18 -12.36
C SER A 417 15.99 -5.01 -12.66
N TYR A 418 14.68 -5.20 -12.48
CA TYR A 418 13.66 -4.17 -12.73
C TYR A 418 13.61 -3.06 -11.67
N ILE A 419 14.27 -3.25 -10.52
CA ILE A 419 14.41 -2.23 -9.47
C ILE A 419 15.87 -1.77 -9.32
N THR A 420 16.71 -2.13 -10.30
CA THR A 420 18.14 -1.80 -10.35
C THR A 420 18.36 -0.75 -11.44
N ASN A 421 18.77 0.47 -11.05
CA ASN A 421 18.98 1.58 -11.98
C ASN A 421 17.77 1.80 -12.92
N ALA A 422 16.56 1.54 -12.42
CA ALA A 422 15.33 1.70 -13.18
C ALA A 422 15.05 3.18 -13.42
N ASP A 423 14.49 3.49 -14.60
CA ASP A 423 14.00 4.83 -14.92
C ASP A 423 12.85 5.23 -13.96
N ALA A 424 12.64 6.54 -13.80
CA ALA A 424 11.52 7.04 -13.01
C ALA A 424 10.18 6.52 -13.57
N GLY A 425 9.34 5.98 -12.69
CA GLY A 425 8.06 5.37 -13.05
C GLY A 425 8.18 3.91 -13.51
N CYS A 426 9.38 3.31 -13.45
CA CYS A 426 9.59 1.88 -13.73
C CYS A 426 9.92 1.12 -12.45
N GLY A 427 9.55 -0.15 -12.40
CA GLY A 427 9.80 -0.96 -11.21
C GLY A 427 9.11 -2.31 -11.19
N LEU A 428 8.78 -2.77 -9.99
CA LEU A 428 8.17 -4.07 -9.73
C LEU A 428 6.96 -3.91 -8.82
N ILE A 429 5.82 -4.49 -9.20
CA ILE A 429 4.59 -4.51 -8.40
C ILE A 429 4.38 -5.92 -7.86
N LYS A 430 4.31 -6.04 -6.52
CA LYS A 430 3.76 -7.22 -5.84
C LYS A 430 2.28 -6.99 -5.60
N TYR A 431 1.43 -7.90 -6.09
CA TYR A 431 -0.01 -7.89 -5.92
C TYR A 431 -0.50 -9.29 -5.57
N GLY A 432 -0.83 -9.51 -4.30
CA GLY A 432 -1.06 -10.86 -3.77
C GLY A 432 0.17 -11.75 -3.98
N SER A 433 -0.01 -12.83 -4.74
CA SER A 433 1.09 -13.74 -5.12
C SER A 433 1.79 -13.35 -6.42
N ALA A 434 1.25 -12.42 -7.19
CA ALA A 434 1.85 -11.97 -8.44
C ALA A 434 2.97 -10.95 -8.19
N LEU A 435 4.04 -11.04 -8.97
CA LEU A 435 5.15 -10.11 -8.96
C LEU A 435 5.45 -9.71 -10.41
N VAL A 436 5.06 -8.50 -10.80
CA VAL A 436 4.99 -8.05 -12.19
C VAL A 436 5.87 -6.82 -12.39
N PRO A 437 6.80 -6.84 -13.36
CA PRO A 437 7.53 -5.65 -13.75
C PRO A 437 6.63 -4.69 -14.49
N PHE A 438 6.76 -3.39 -14.19
CA PHE A 438 5.90 -2.37 -14.77
C PHE A 438 6.67 -1.16 -15.29
N VAL A 439 6.05 -0.50 -16.23
CA VAL A 439 6.46 0.80 -16.79
C VAL A 439 5.24 1.73 -16.74
N ASN A 440 5.39 2.86 -16.10
CA ASN A 440 4.39 3.92 -16.10
C ASN A 440 5.01 5.20 -16.66
N ARG A 441 4.64 5.54 -17.91
CA ARG A 441 5.08 6.74 -18.61
C ARG A 441 3.92 7.69 -18.78
N PHE A 442 3.80 8.63 -17.85
CA PHE A 442 2.76 9.64 -17.91
C PHE A 442 3.10 10.73 -18.95
N PRO A 443 2.13 11.22 -19.75
CA PRO A 443 2.35 12.26 -20.74
C PRO A 443 2.78 13.59 -20.12
N HIS A 444 3.99 14.06 -20.42
CA HIS A 444 4.60 15.27 -19.81
C HIS A 444 3.95 16.59 -20.26
N ASN A 445 3.20 16.59 -21.37
CA ASN A 445 2.58 17.78 -21.95
C ASN A 445 1.19 18.09 -21.36
N THR A 446 0.79 17.42 -20.30
CA THR A 446 -0.51 17.60 -19.65
C THR A 446 -0.42 18.52 -18.43
N GLU A 447 -1.51 19.23 -18.12
CA GLU A 447 -1.62 20.02 -16.89
C GLU A 447 -1.52 19.14 -15.66
N LEU A 448 -2.13 17.97 -15.69
CA LEU A 448 -2.08 17.00 -14.59
C LEU A 448 -0.64 16.55 -14.29
N TYR A 449 0.20 16.34 -15.33
CA TYR A 449 1.62 16.07 -15.10
C TYR A 449 2.30 17.19 -14.31
N ARG A 450 2.03 18.47 -14.66
CA ARG A 450 2.61 19.64 -13.98
C ARG A 450 2.16 19.76 -12.51
N LEU A 451 0.95 19.31 -12.19
CA LEU A 451 0.44 19.28 -10.82
C LEU A 451 1.04 18.13 -10.01
N MET A 452 1.35 17.00 -10.65
CA MET A 452 1.87 15.82 -9.98
C MET A 452 3.40 15.80 -9.86
N THR A 453 4.13 16.43 -10.80
CA THR A 453 5.60 16.39 -10.80
C THR A 453 6.19 17.16 -9.63
N THR A 454 7.26 16.60 -9.04
CA THR A 454 8.09 17.26 -8.01
C THR A 454 9.45 17.67 -8.57
N ARG A 455 9.67 17.50 -9.90
CA ARG A 455 10.93 17.87 -10.52
C ARG A 455 11.09 19.39 -10.58
N PRO A 456 12.25 19.93 -10.15
CA PRO A 456 12.51 21.37 -10.25
C PRO A 456 12.38 21.85 -11.70
N GLY A 457 11.59 22.92 -11.90
CA GLY A 457 11.41 23.54 -13.22
C GLY A 457 10.31 22.92 -14.10
N GLU A 458 9.71 21.79 -13.73
CA GLU A 458 8.64 21.15 -14.49
C GLU A 458 7.24 21.36 -13.87
N GLY A 459 7.14 21.72 -12.59
CA GLY A 459 5.89 21.89 -11.87
C GLY A 459 5.22 23.26 -12.06
N CYS A 460 3.94 23.38 -11.68
CA CYS A 460 3.16 24.61 -11.71
C CYS A 460 3.74 25.74 -10.83
N PHE A 461 4.70 25.46 -9.97
CA PHE A 461 5.31 26.40 -9.00
C PHE A 461 6.66 26.96 -9.44
N SER A 462 7.15 26.70 -10.65
CA SER A 462 8.36 27.31 -11.20
C SER A 462 8.23 28.77 -11.60
N GLY A 463 7.07 29.38 -11.38
CA GLY A 463 6.75 30.77 -11.71
C GLY A 463 6.43 31.62 -10.46
N GLY A 464 7.46 32.14 -9.78
CA GLY A 464 7.36 33.43 -9.08
C GLY A 464 6.87 33.40 -7.64
N ARG A 465 7.80 33.25 -6.70
CA ARG A 465 7.89 34.18 -5.57
C ARG A 465 9.28 34.80 -5.58
N ALA A 466 9.39 36.00 -6.16
CA ALA A 466 10.40 36.95 -5.82
C ALA A 466 9.98 37.62 -4.50
#